data_86062a3647389eb7ac16b83101112ff1
#
_entry.id   86062a3647389eb7ac16b83101112ff1
#
_cell.length_a   1.000
_cell.length_b   1.000
_cell.length_c   1.000
_cell.angle_alpha   90.00
_cell.angle_beta   90.00
_cell.angle_gamma   90.00
#
_symmetry.space_group_name_H-M   'P 1'
#
loop_
_entity.id
_entity.type
_entity.pdbx_description
1 polymer ?
#
loop_
_entity_poly.entity_id
_entity_poly.type
_entity_poly.pdbx_seq_one_letter_code
_entity_poly.pdbx_strand_id
1 'polypeptide(L)'
;MKKILLTAGFALFAWGSTCLAQSTYFSDSKEWLRKAEACKPELSYQTISPVKVVRSVQDAKAFQGWRMEDAGQPDILFNEPFKKHPAITLDFGNHYTGYLTFSIKPSGLKAADAPVRLKFTFAEVPSELNTPLEPYKGGLARSWV
;
A
#
# COMPACT_ATOMS: atom_id res chain seq x y z
N MET A 1 -70.58 18.53 53.69
CA MET A 1 -70.20 18.58 52.30
C MET A 1 -68.78 18.07 52.18
N LYS A 2 -68.57 16.83 51.71
CA LYS A 2 -67.26 16.19 51.53
C LYS A 2 -66.88 16.26 50.05
N LYS A 3 -65.77 16.92 49.72
CA LYS A 3 -65.21 16.95 48.39
C LYS A 3 -64.29 15.74 48.21
N ILE A 4 -64.60 14.90 47.26
CA ILE A 4 -63.78 13.78 46.87
C ILE A 4 -62.85 14.28 45.75
N LEU A 5 -61.58 14.23 46.03
CA LEU A 5 -60.53 14.58 45.05
C LEU A 5 -60.15 13.30 44.32
N LEU A 6 -60.42 13.24 43.00
CA LEU A 6 -60.07 12.11 42.10
C LEU A 6 -58.72 12.42 41.49
N THR A 7 -57.68 11.73 41.95
CA THR A 7 -56.32 11.79 41.33
C THR A 7 -56.27 10.76 40.24
N ALA A 8 -56.28 11.20 38.97
CA ALA A 8 -56.05 10.36 37.82
C ALA A 8 -54.51 10.16 37.61
N GLY A 9 -54.07 8.97 37.94
CA GLY A 9 -52.67 8.58 37.67
C GLY A 9 -52.46 8.29 36.15
N PHE A 10 -51.62 9.10 35.53
CA PHE A 10 -51.21 8.90 34.15
C PHE A 10 -50.04 7.93 34.16
N ALA A 11 -50.25 6.68 33.81
CA ALA A 11 -49.19 5.70 33.60
C ALA A 11 -48.59 5.91 32.17
N LEU A 12 -47.42 6.53 32.11
CA LEU A 12 -46.63 6.61 30.91
C LEU A 12 -46.00 5.21 30.61
N PHE A 13 -46.58 4.49 29.68
CA PHE A 13 -45.93 3.33 29.07
C PHE A 13 -44.87 3.83 28.10
N ALA A 14 -43.61 3.89 28.56
CA ALA A 14 -42.47 4.03 27.67
C ALA A 14 -42.29 2.71 26.93
N TRP A 15 -42.80 2.62 25.72
CA TRP A 15 -42.44 1.56 24.79
C TRP A 15 -41.00 1.84 24.34
N GLY A 16 -40.09 1.14 24.98
CA GLY A 16 -38.74 1.01 24.46
C GLY A 16 -38.75 0.28 23.13
N SER A 17 -38.68 1.01 22.02
CA SER A 17 -38.42 0.43 20.72
C SER A 17 -36.99 -0.11 20.74
N THR A 18 -36.83 -1.37 21.15
CA THR A 18 -35.57 -2.07 20.93
C THR A 18 -35.38 -2.21 19.43
N CYS A 19 -34.36 -1.53 18.93
CA CYS A 19 -33.99 -1.56 17.55
C CYS A 19 -33.50 -2.99 17.18
N LEU A 20 -34.42 -3.85 16.73
CA LEU A 20 -34.13 -5.22 16.29
C LEU A 20 -33.27 -5.29 15.01
N ALA A 21 -32.98 -4.13 14.40
CA ALA A 21 -32.17 -4.06 13.19
C ALA A 21 -30.70 -4.46 13.39
N GLN A 22 -30.19 -4.34 14.62
CA GLN A 22 -28.78 -4.70 14.88
C GLN A 22 -28.52 -6.20 14.96
N SER A 23 -29.49 -7.02 15.36
CA SER A 23 -29.27 -8.46 15.50
C SER A 23 -29.26 -9.21 14.17
N THR A 24 -30.08 -8.79 13.21
CA THR A 24 -30.12 -9.38 11.86
C THR A 24 -28.85 -9.07 11.06
N TYR A 25 -28.33 -7.84 11.15
CA TYR A 25 -27.10 -7.47 10.47
C TYR A 25 -25.90 -8.32 10.93
N PHE A 26 -25.77 -8.59 12.23
CA PHE A 26 -24.67 -9.41 12.74
C PHE A 26 -24.84 -10.92 12.48
N SER A 27 -26.05 -11.43 12.36
CA SER A 27 -26.26 -12.84 11.99
C SER A 27 -25.91 -13.07 10.52
N ASP A 28 -26.33 -12.16 9.65
CA ASP A 28 -26.03 -12.24 8.22
C ASP A 28 -24.54 -12.02 7.91
N SER A 29 -23.85 -11.22 8.72
CA SER A 29 -22.40 -10.97 8.53
C SER A 29 -21.58 -12.25 8.63
N LYS A 30 -21.95 -13.20 9.50
CA LYS A 30 -21.24 -14.49 9.62
C LYS A 30 -21.43 -15.35 8.39
N GLU A 31 -22.63 -15.36 7.81
CA GLU A 31 -22.89 -16.12 6.59
C GLU A 31 -22.16 -15.50 5.39
N TRP A 32 -22.19 -14.18 5.28
CA TRP A 32 -21.44 -13.45 4.24
C TRP A 32 -19.94 -13.69 4.37
N LEU A 33 -19.40 -13.63 5.58
CA LEU A 33 -17.98 -13.92 5.83
C LEU A 33 -17.63 -15.35 5.42
N ARG A 34 -18.46 -16.34 5.78
CA ARG A 34 -18.25 -17.73 5.37
C ARG A 34 -18.30 -17.90 3.85
N LYS A 35 -19.23 -17.25 3.16
CA LYS A 35 -19.29 -17.25 1.70
C LYS A 35 -18.05 -16.59 1.09
N ALA A 36 -17.61 -15.47 1.62
CA ALA A 36 -16.41 -14.78 1.17
C ALA A 36 -15.15 -15.64 1.34
N GLU A 37 -14.99 -16.28 2.48
CA GLU A 37 -13.87 -17.20 2.73
C GLU A 37 -13.91 -18.43 1.80
N ALA A 38 -15.11 -18.98 1.52
CA ALA A 38 -15.26 -20.10 0.59
C ALA A 38 -14.98 -19.74 -0.88
N CYS A 39 -15.11 -18.47 -1.23
CA CYS A 39 -14.79 -17.94 -2.56
C CYS A 39 -13.37 -17.38 -2.67
N LYS A 40 -12.57 -17.47 -1.62
CA LYS A 40 -11.20 -17.00 -1.62
C LYS A 40 -10.36 -17.83 -2.60
N PRO A 41 -9.71 -17.20 -3.57
CA PRO A 41 -8.88 -17.95 -4.51
C PRO A 41 -7.65 -18.51 -3.79
N GLU A 42 -7.21 -19.67 -4.20
CA GLU A 42 -5.89 -20.16 -3.82
C GLU A 42 -4.83 -19.29 -4.50
N LEU A 43 -4.04 -18.61 -3.69
CA LEU A 43 -2.98 -17.73 -4.19
C LEU A 43 -1.66 -18.50 -4.21
N SER A 44 -1.00 -18.51 -5.35
CA SER A 44 0.40 -18.92 -5.45
C SER A 44 1.31 -17.72 -5.18
N TYR A 45 2.36 -17.92 -4.39
CA TYR A 45 3.35 -16.90 -4.09
C TYR A 45 4.66 -17.25 -4.80
N GLN A 46 5.22 -16.24 -5.45
CA GLN A 46 6.54 -16.34 -6.06
C GLN A 46 7.39 -15.16 -5.61
N THR A 47 8.63 -15.45 -5.22
CA THR A 47 9.61 -14.39 -4.92
C THR A 47 10.38 -14.07 -6.19
N ILE A 48 10.32 -12.81 -6.59
CA ILE A 48 11.01 -12.28 -7.76
C ILE A 48 12.13 -11.35 -7.30
N SER A 49 13.31 -11.54 -7.87
CA SER A 49 14.46 -10.67 -7.66
C SER A 49 14.68 -9.77 -8.88
N PRO A 50 15.30 -8.60 -8.71
CA PRO A 50 15.72 -7.78 -9.85
C PRO A 50 16.63 -8.55 -10.78
N VAL A 51 16.48 -8.36 -12.07
CA VAL A 51 17.32 -8.99 -13.09
C VAL A 51 18.53 -8.14 -13.46
N LYS A 52 18.43 -6.81 -13.32
CA LYS A 52 19.52 -5.88 -13.59
C LYS A 52 19.33 -4.53 -12.92
N VAL A 53 20.42 -3.80 -12.82
CA VAL A 53 20.41 -2.37 -12.50
C VAL A 53 20.36 -1.61 -13.82
N VAL A 54 19.50 -0.59 -13.87
CA VAL A 54 19.29 0.22 -15.07
C VAL A 54 19.40 1.71 -14.76
N ARG A 55 19.58 2.50 -15.80
CA ARG A 55 19.54 3.95 -15.75
C ARG A 55 18.58 4.46 -16.80
N SER A 56 17.67 5.34 -16.39
CA SER A 56 16.78 6.04 -17.31
C SER A 56 17.56 7.16 -18.00
N VAL A 57 17.52 7.18 -19.33
CA VAL A 57 18.17 8.20 -20.17
C VAL A 57 17.17 8.80 -21.15
N GLN A 58 17.35 10.09 -21.42
CA GLN A 58 16.53 10.79 -22.40
C GLN A 58 16.88 10.34 -23.81
N ASP A 59 15.87 9.98 -24.59
CA ASP A 59 16.00 9.59 -25.99
C ASP A 59 14.74 9.98 -26.75
N ALA A 60 14.83 11.00 -27.59
CA ALA A 60 13.70 11.55 -28.34
C ALA A 60 13.06 10.52 -29.31
N LYS A 61 13.73 9.42 -29.64
CA LYS A 61 13.21 8.34 -30.49
C LYS A 61 12.53 7.23 -29.70
N ALA A 62 12.73 7.20 -28.38
CA ALA A 62 12.16 6.18 -27.51
C ALA A 62 10.73 6.54 -27.10
N PHE A 63 9.99 5.54 -26.60
CA PHE A 63 8.66 5.72 -26.06
C PHE A 63 8.65 6.80 -24.97
N GLN A 64 7.80 7.79 -25.16
CA GLN A 64 7.68 8.96 -24.25
C GLN A 64 9.01 9.71 -24.01
N GLY A 65 9.98 9.62 -24.91
CA GLY A 65 11.24 10.33 -24.81
C GLY A 65 12.27 9.74 -23.85
N TRP A 66 12.07 8.53 -23.36
CA TRP A 66 12.95 7.89 -22.38
C TRP A 66 13.20 6.43 -22.69
N ARG A 67 14.39 5.97 -22.43
CA ARG A 67 14.76 4.56 -22.50
C ARG A 67 15.58 4.12 -21.29
N MET A 68 15.65 2.83 -21.05
CA MET A 68 16.53 2.23 -20.05
C MET A 68 17.84 1.80 -20.68
N GLU A 69 18.94 2.14 -20.02
CA GLU A 69 20.26 1.59 -20.28
C GLU A 69 20.67 0.65 -19.16
N ASP A 70 21.36 -0.40 -19.52
CA ASP A 70 21.98 -1.30 -18.55
C ASP A 70 23.04 -0.53 -17.74
N ALA A 71 23.00 -0.65 -16.44
CA ALA A 71 23.94 0.00 -15.51
C ALA A 71 24.64 -1.02 -14.60
N GLY A 72 24.40 -2.32 -14.79
CA GLY A 72 25.09 -3.39 -14.08
C GLY A 72 24.19 -4.46 -13.51
N GLN A 73 24.78 -5.31 -12.71
CA GLN A 73 24.11 -6.43 -12.08
C GLN A 73 23.59 -6.06 -10.69
N PRO A 74 22.53 -6.72 -10.20
CA PRO A 74 21.93 -6.44 -8.89
C PRO A 74 22.84 -6.70 -7.69
N ASP A 75 23.93 -7.44 -7.87
CA ASP A 75 24.93 -7.74 -6.84
C ASP A 75 25.62 -6.48 -6.27
N ILE A 76 25.60 -5.37 -6.99
CA ILE A 76 26.05 -4.07 -6.49
C ILE A 76 25.32 -3.68 -5.17
N LEU A 77 24.07 -4.12 -4.99
CA LEU A 77 23.29 -3.86 -3.79
C LEU A 77 23.87 -4.55 -2.54
N PHE A 78 24.63 -5.61 -2.72
CA PHE A 78 25.22 -6.39 -1.64
C PHE A 78 26.68 -6.05 -1.41
N ASN A 79 27.38 -5.64 -2.47
CA ASN A 79 28.82 -5.48 -2.47
C ASN A 79 29.27 -4.04 -2.20
N GLU A 80 28.39 -3.06 -2.37
CA GLU A 80 28.74 -1.65 -2.20
C GLU A 80 27.83 -0.92 -1.22
N PRO A 81 28.37 0.02 -0.41
CA PRO A 81 27.56 0.88 0.43
C PRO A 81 26.61 1.75 -0.39
N PHE A 82 25.33 1.80 -0.03
CA PHE A 82 24.29 2.55 -0.74
C PHE A 82 24.60 4.06 -0.87
N LYS A 83 25.35 4.63 0.08
CA LYS A 83 25.73 6.05 0.00
C LYS A 83 26.55 6.44 -1.23
N LYS A 84 27.20 5.48 -1.88
CA LYS A 84 27.88 5.71 -3.15
C LYS A 84 26.91 5.86 -4.32
N HIS A 85 25.70 5.33 -4.17
CA HIS A 85 24.66 5.30 -5.18
C HIS A 85 23.39 5.92 -4.56
N PRO A 86 23.25 7.26 -4.60
CA PRO A 86 22.13 7.94 -3.94
C PRO A 86 20.75 7.54 -4.51
N ALA A 87 20.74 7.00 -5.71
CA ALA A 87 19.55 6.38 -6.31
C ALA A 87 19.97 5.16 -7.14
N ILE A 88 19.23 4.07 -7.02
CA ILE A 88 19.42 2.86 -7.80
C ILE A 88 18.08 2.49 -8.41
N THR A 89 18.06 2.25 -9.71
CA THR A 89 16.89 1.78 -10.43
C THR A 89 17.06 0.31 -10.75
N LEU A 90 16.08 -0.49 -10.34
CA LEU A 90 16.07 -1.93 -10.51
C LEU A 90 15.02 -2.31 -11.55
N ASP A 91 15.40 -3.14 -12.49
CA ASP A 91 14.52 -3.75 -13.47
C ASP A 91 14.24 -5.20 -13.07
N PHE A 92 12.96 -5.53 -12.91
CA PHE A 92 12.50 -6.88 -12.58
C PHE A 92 12.24 -7.74 -13.82
N GLY A 93 12.45 -7.20 -15.02
CA GLY A 93 12.31 -7.91 -16.29
C GLY A 93 10.88 -8.10 -16.77
N ASN A 94 9.88 -7.86 -15.92
CA ASN A 94 8.48 -7.95 -16.26
C ASN A 94 7.64 -7.08 -15.32
N HIS A 95 6.37 -6.90 -15.67
CA HIS A 95 5.39 -6.25 -14.80
C HIS A 95 4.87 -7.25 -13.77
N TYR A 96 5.00 -6.90 -12.49
CA TYR A 96 4.56 -7.71 -11.37
C TYR A 96 3.67 -6.90 -10.44
N THR A 97 2.67 -7.56 -9.89
CA THR A 97 1.85 -7.05 -8.79
C THR A 97 2.20 -7.82 -7.52
N GLY A 98 2.56 -7.14 -6.45
CA GLY A 98 2.97 -7.82 -5.22
C GLY A 98 3.45 -6.86 -4.14
N TYR A 99 4.19 -7.41 -3.19
CA TYR A 99 4.76 -6.69 -2.07
C TYR A 99 6.27 -6.58 -2.22
N LEU A 100 6.81 -5.37 -2.05
CA LEU A 100 8.25 -5.18 -1.97
C LEU A 100 8.76 -5.66 -0.61
N THR A 101 9.74 -6.55 -0.62
CA THR A 101 10.51 -6.92 0.56
C THR A 101 11.98 -6.55 0.36
N PHE A 102 12.62 -6.01 1.37
CA PHE A 102 14.02 -5.64 1.32
C PHE A 102 14.65 -5.76 2.70
N SER A 103 15.98 -5.83 2.73
CA SER A 103 16.77 -5.83 3.95
C SER A 103 17.86 -4.78 3.84
N ILE A 104 18.03 -3.99 4.90
CA ILE A 104 19.08 -2.99 5.00
C ILE A 104 19.94 -3.32 6.23
N LYS A 105 21.24 -3.31 6.03
CA LYS A 105 22.20 -3.48 7.11
C LYS A 105 23.05 -2.22 7.22
N PRO A 106 23.21 -1.65 8.42
CA PRO A 106 24.14 -0.57 8.61
C PRO A 106 25.57 -1.06 8.35
N SER A 107 26.38 -0.25 7.70
CA SER A 107 27.80 -0.52 7.50
C SER A 107 28.63 0.61 8.11
N GLY A 108 29.71 0.28 8.79
CA GLY A 108 30.61 1.24 9.43
C GLY A 108 30.79 1.01 10.93
N LEU A 109 31.69 1.80 11.51
CA LEU A 109 32.09 1.68 12.93
C LEU A 109 31.12 2.37 13.91
N LYS A 110 30.22 3.19 13.42
CA LYS A 110 29.24 3.91 14.25
C LYS A 110 27.84 3.51 13.85
N ALA A 111 27.00 3.29 14.86
CA ALA A 111 25.57 3.13 14.64
C ALA A 111 24.98 4.43 14.06
N ALA A 112 23.95 4.29 13.23
CA ALA A 112 23.19 5.45 12.78
C ALA A 112 22.51 6.10 13.99
N ASP A 113 22.74 7.38 14.20
CA ASP A 113 22.20 8.18 15.29
C ASP A 113 20.92 8.95 14.87
N ALA A 114 20.46 8.72 13.65
CA ALA A 114 19.25 9.31 13.10
C ALA A 114 18.49 8.28 12.23
N PRO A 115 17.16 8.45 12.08
CA PRO A 115 16.38 7.62 11.16
C PRO A 115 16.88 7.74 9.72
N VAL A 116 17.07 6.60 9.07
CA VAL A 116 17.39 6.54 7.65
C VAL A 116 16.09 6.68 6.86
N ARG A 117 16.04 7.68 5.97
CA ARG A 117 14.93 7.84 5.04
C ARG A 117 15.25 7.14 3.73
N LEU A 118 14.32 6.30 3.29
CA LEU A 118 14.36 5.64 1.99
C LEU A 118 13.14 6.06 1.20
N LYS A 119 13.35 6.45 -0.04
CA LYS A 119 12.27 6.73 -0.97
C LYS A 119 12.22 5.62 -2.01
N PHE A 120 11.06 4.98 -2.14
CA PHE A 120 10.79 4.03 -3.20
C PHE A 120 9.90 4.70 -4.24
N THR A 121 10.27 4.56 -5.51
CA THR A 121 9.48 5.02 -6.64
C THR A 121 9.23 3.82 -7.53
N PHE A 122 7.97 3.52 -7.79
CA PHE A 122 7.55 2.46 -8.69
C PHE A 122 7.09 3.07 -10.00
N ALA A 123 7.41 2.41 -11.10
CA ALA A 123 7.04 2.86 -12.43
C ALA A 123 6.92 1.66 -13.37
N GLU A 124 5.98 1.74 -14.29
CA GLU A 124 5.82 0.75 -15.36
C GLU A 124 6.61 1.14 -16.61
N VAL A 125 6.84 2.43 -16.79
CA VAL A 125 7.56 2.99 -17.93
C VAL A 125 8.64 4.00 -17.49
N PRO A 126 9.74 4.12 -18.24
CA PRO A 126 10.89 4.97 -17.87
C PRO A 126 10.55 6.44 -17.64
N SER A 127 9.59 6.98 -18.38
CA SER A 127 9.16 8.38 -18.25
C SER A 127 8.59 8.71 -16.87
N GLU A 128 7.94 7.76 -16.22
CA GLU A 128 7.34 7.98 -14.89
C GLU A 128 8.39 8.19 -13.80
N LEU A 129 9.56 7.56 -13.93
CA LEU A 129 10.67 7.77 -13.00
C LEU A 129 11.20 9.21 -13.04
N ASN A 130 11.07 9.86 -14.18
CA ASN A 130 11.64 11.19 -14.44
C ASN A 130 10.59 12.32 -14.37
N THR A 131 9.31 11.98 -14.24
CA THR A 131 8.26 12.97 -14.08
C THR A 131 8.12 13.35 -12.60
N PRO A 132 8.18 14.64 -12.25
CA PRO A 132 7.92 15.09 -10.88
C PRO A 132 6.58 14.56 -10.36
N LEU A 133 6.51 14.26 -9.07
CA LEU A 133 5.31 13.69 -8.46
C LEU A 133 4.10 14.65 -8.53
N GLU A 134 4.32 15.94 -8.31
CA GLU A 134 3.25 16.94 -8.25
C GLU A 134 2.49 17.15 -9.57
N PRO A 135 3.14 17.25 -10.74
CA PRO A 135 2.42 17.29 -12.00
C PRO A 135 1.94 15.91 -12.46
N TYR A 136 2.26 14.84 -11.73
CA TYR A 136 1.85 13.51 -12.11
C TYR A 136 0.35 13.29 -11.87
N LYS A 137 -0.35 12.94 -12.94
CA LYS A 137 -1.80 12.70 -12.94
C LYS A 137 -2.16 11.22 -13.19
N GLY A 138 -1.22 10.33 -13.05
CA GLY A 138 -1.45 8.89 -13.17
C GLY A 138 -2.24 8.32 -12.00
N GLY A 139 -2.91 7.20 -12.22
CA GLY A 139 -3.78 6.54 -11.24
C GLY A 139 -3.05 5.73 -10.17
N LEU A 140 -1.73 5.55 -10.26
CA LEU A 140 -0.96 4.72 -9.35
C LEU A 140 -0.10 5.55 -8.40
N ALA A 141 0.01 5.13 -7.15
CA ALA A 141 0.96 5.68 -6.20
C ALA A 141 2.38 5.26 -6.61
N ARG A 142 3.22 6.24 -6.96
CA ARG A 142 4.59 5.99 -7.43
C ARG A 142 5.66 6.07 -6.37
N SER A 143 5.42 6.82 -5.31
CA SER A 143 6.44 7.10 -4.29
C SER A 143 5.94 6.82 -2.88
N TRP A 144 6.82 6.20 -2.09
CA TRP A 144 6.65 5.95 -0.67
C TRP A 144 7.89 6.49 0.07
N VAL A 145 7.69 7.11 1.19
CA VAL A 145 8.75 7.72 2.03
C VAL A 145 8.73 7.13 3.43
#